data_7815f20fae1030712c724305c1684755
#
_entry.id   7815f20fae1030712c724305c1684755
#
_cell.length_a   1.000
_cell.length_b   1.000
_cell.length_c   1.000
_cell.angle_alpha   90.00
_cell.angle_beta   90.00
_cell.angle_gamma   90.00
#
_symmetry.space_group_name_H-M   'P 1'
#
loop_
_entity.id
_entity.type
_entity.pdbx_description
1 polymer ?
#
loop_
_entity_poly.entity_id
_entity_poly.type
_entity_poly.pdbx_seq_one_letter_code
_entity_poly.pdbx_strand_id
1 'polypeptide(L)'
;MKNKYSFKFGVIVLSLVLIACSGGSVDAGCPEIDGREINVVATTPMIGEFVRNVGGDNINLTVLMPSEADPHTYEPAPQDAGTIADADLVFYTGLMYEPAPLVELLENSVCGSEALAEVGESVFPIEFKEGGHDDHGEKGHDDHDEEGHDDHGGHEGHGHGAYDPHFWFDPNRVVY
;
A
#
# COMPACT_ATOMS: atom_id res chain seq x y z
N MET A 1 -18.56 -16.08 -73.94
CA MET A 1 -17.70 -16.87 -73.05
C MET A 1 -17.73 -16.23 -71.66
N LYS A 2 -18.45 -16.81 -70.68
CA LYS A 2 -18.67 -16.24 -69.37
C LYS A 2 -17.55 -16.65 -68.47
N ASN A 3 -16.91 -15.65 -67.83
CA ASN A 3 -15.69 -15.75 -67.02
C ASN A 3 -15.97 -16.50 -65.66
N LYS A 4 -15.64 -17.78 -65.61
CA LYS A 4 -15.87 -18.67 -64.48
C LYS A 4 -14.79 -18.57 -63.35
N TYR A 5 -13.83 -17.67 -63.46
CA TYR A 5 -12.67 -17.57 -62.55
C TYR A 5 -12.76 -16.44 -61.53
N SER A 6 -13.76 -15.52 -61.70
CA SER A 6 -13.86 -14.36 -60.81
C SER A 6 -14.45 -14.67 -59.42
N PHE A 7 -15.16 -15.80 -59.26
CA PHE A 7 -15.83 -16.12 -58.01
C PHE A 7 -14.95 -16.90 -57.02
N LYS A 8 -13.93 -17.59 -57.51
CA LYS A 8 -13.04 -18.38 -56.65
C LYS A 8 -11.92 -17.58 -56.00
N PHE A 9 -11.56 -16.42 -56.55
CA PHE A 9 -10.53 -15.55 -56.03
C PHE A 9 -11.02 -14.71 -54.82
N GLY A 10 -12.30 -14.37 -54.79
CA GLY A 10 -12.91 -13.58 -53.71
C GLY A 10 -13.05 -14.35 -52.40
N VAL A 11 -13.18 -15.67 -52.44
CA VAL A 11 -13.36 -16.50 -51.25
C VAL A 11 -12.02 -16.80 -50.54
N ILE A 12 -10.93 -16.84 -51.31
CA ILE A 12 -9.59 -17.11 -50.76
C ILE A 12 -9.02 -15.88 -50.03
N VAL A 13 -9.34 -14.66 -50.50
CA VAL A 13 -8.88 -13.42 -49.84
C VAL A 13 -9.65 -13.13 -48.57
N LEU A 14 -10.91 -13.58 -48.45
CA LEU A 14 -11.71 -13.38 -47.25
C LEU A 14 -11.31 -14.35 -46.09
N SER A 15 -10.68 -15.49 -46.42
CA SER A 15 -10.23 -16.45 -45.41
C SER A 15 -8.90 -16.10 -44.76
N LEU A 16 -8.14 -15.12 -45.28
CA LEU A 16 -6.82 -14.75 -44.76
C LEU A 16 -6.86 -13.62 -43.73
N VAL A 17 -8.01 -13.00 -43.47
CA VAL A 17 -8.15 -11.85 -42.58
C VAL A 17 -8.60 -12.26 -41.16
N LEU A 18 -8.93 -13.52 -40.92
CA LEU A 18 -9.46 -13.99 -39.62
C LEU A 18 -8.40 -14.65 -38.68
N ILE A 19 -7.11 -14.56 -39.01
CA ILE A 19 -6.05 -15.19 -38.17
C ILE A 19 -5.23 -14.16 -37.35
N ALA A 20 -5.66 -12.90 -37.31
CA ALA A 20 -4.88 -11.83 -36.65
C ALA A 20 -5.46 -11.32 -35.32
N CYS A 21 -6.28 -12.12 -34.63
CA CYS A 21 -6.68 -11.85 -33.26
C CYS A 21 -6.55 -13.11 -32.41
N SER A 22 -5.39 -13.77 -32.48
CA SER A 22 -4.89 -14.52 -31.35
C SER A 22 -4.37 -13.45 -30.39
N GLY A 23 -5.26 -12.90 -29.54
CA GLY A 23 -4.88 -12.15 -28.38
C GLY A 23 -4.03 -13.08 -27.50
N GLY A 24 -2.72 -13.07 -27.72
CA GLY A 24 -1.81 -13.48 -26.68
C GLY A 24 -2.10 -12.54 -25.52
N SER A 25 -2.66 -13.02 -24.43
CA SER A 25 -2.47 -12.44 -23.13
C SER A 25 -0.95 -12.30 -23.00
N VAL A 26 -0.44 -11.09 -23.14
CA VAL A 26 0.86 -10.73 -22.59
C VAL A 26 0.59 -10.84 -21.08
N ASP A 27 0.87 -12.00 -20.54
CA ASP A 27 1.17 -12.14 -19.14
C ASP A 27 2.41 -11.25 -18.97
N ALA A 28 2.19 -10.02 -18.56
CA ALA A 28 3.27 -9.13 -18.17
C ALA A 28 3.73 -9.67 -16.82
N GLY A 29 4.45 -10.79 -16.86
CA GLY A 29 5.07 -11.39 -15.69
C GLY A 29 5.95 -10.33 -15.03
N CYS A 30 6.01 -10.38 -13.72
CA CYS A 30 6.88 -9.50 -12.94
C CYS A 30 8.32 -9.60 -13.46
N PRO A 31 9.11 -8.52 -13.45
CA PRO A 31 10.49 -8.53 -13.94
C PRO A 31 11.30 -9.60 -13.20
N GLU A 32 11.97 -10.48 -13.96
CA GLU A 32 12.88 -11.45 -13.35
C GLU A 32 14.07 -10.75 -12.69
N ILE A 33 14.45 -11.23 -11.50
CA ILE A 33 15.55 -10.65 -10.69
C ILE A 33 16.93 -11.18 -11.16
N ASP A 34 17.06 -11.67 -12.38
CA ASP A 34 18.25 -12.38 -12.87
C ASP A 34 19.52 -11.51 -12.75
N GLY A 35 20.22 -11.61 -11.61
CA GLY A 35 21.55 -11.06 -11.37
C GLY A 35 21.64 -9.53 -11.22
N ARG A 36 20.53 -8.81 -11.19
CA ARG A 36 20.46 -7.37 -10.88
C ARG A 36 20.22 -7.12 -9.39
N GLU A 37 20.46 -5.90 -8.95
CA GLU A 37 20.00 -5.46 -7.64
C GLU A 37 18.48 -5.54 -7.55
N ILE A 38 17.98 -5.88 -6.36
CA ILE A 38 16.54 -5.96 -6.07
C ILE A 38 16.03 -4.55 -5.77
N ASN A 39 15.06 -4.08 -6.54
CA ASN A 39 14.39 -2.82 -6.28
C ASN A 39 13.37 -3.00 -5.16
N VAL A 40 13.56 -2.29 -4.07
CA VAL A 40 12.68 -2.38 -2.91
C VAL A 40 12.07 -1.01 -2.62
N VAL A 41 10.79 -1.00 -2.37
CA VAL A 41 10.06 0.19 -1.91
C VAL A 41 9.63 -0.03 -0.46
N ALA A 42 9.82 0.99 0.37
CA ALA A 42 9.24 1.07 1.70
C ALA A 42 8.34 2.32 1.78
N THR A 43 7.19 2.21 2.42
CA THR A 43 6.26 3.34 2.55
C THR A 43 6.83 4.43 3.44
N THR A 44 7.40 4.06 4.59
CA THR A 44 7.86 4.99 5.61
C THR A 44 9.37 4.91 5.84
N PRO A 45 10.00 5.98 6.35
CA PRO A 45 11.42 5.97 6.70
C PRO A 45 11.79 4.88 7.71
N MET A 46 10.88 4.56 8.61
CA MET A 46 11.08 3.56 9.64
C MET A 46 11.13 2.14 9.04
N ILE A 47 10.15 1.78 8.21
CA ILE A 47 10.19 0.51 7.46
C ILE A 47 11.43 0.48 6.56
N GLY A 48 11.75 1.60 5.91
CA GLY A 48 12.96 1.73 5.09
C GLY A 48 14.24 1.44 5.86
N GLU A 49 14.32 1.84 7.13
CA GLU A 49 15.48 1.54 7.97
C GLU A 49 15.61 0.04 8.28
N PHE A 50 14.50 -0.64 8.57
CA PHE A 50 14.50 -2.09 8.76
C PHE A 50 14.91 -2.82 7.49
N VAL A 51 14.34 -2.45 6.36
CA VAL A 51 14.67 -3.02 5.05
C VAL A 51 16.14 -2.81 4.71
N ARG A 52 16.70 -1.62 4.97
CA ARG A 52 18.11 -1.31 4.73
C ARG A 52 19.04 -2.17 5.60
N ASN A 53 18.69 -2.35 6.87
CA ASN A 53 19.49 -3.15 7.79
C ASN A 53 19.51 -4.64 7.42
N VAL A 54 18.44 -5.15 6.81
CA VAL A 54 18.35 -6.54 6.35
C VAL A 54 18.97 -6.73 4.97
N GLY A 55 18.63 -5.84 4.02
CA GLY A 55 19.04 -5.97 2.60
C GLY A 55 20.47 -5.54 2.34
N GLY A 56 21.01 -4.60 3.15
CA GLY A 56 22.36 -4.08 3.01
C GLY A 56 22.60 -3.51 1.61
N ASP A 57 23.76 -3.89 1.03
CA ASP A 57 24.20 -3.42 -0.29
C ASP A 57 23.61 -4.26 -1.46
N ASN A 58 22.73 -5.21 -1.16
CA ASN A 58 22.15 -6.07 -2.20
C ASN A 58 20.83 -5.55 -2.76
N ILE A 59 20.34 -4.43 -2.26
CA ILE A 59 19.04 -3.84 -2.63
C ILE A 59 19.20 -2.38 -3.05
N ASN A 60 18.34 -1.96 -3.97
CA ASN A 60 18.10 -0.56 -4.31
C ASN A 60 16.82 -0.11 -3.61
N LEU A 61 16.96 0.60 -2.49
CA LEU A 61 15.83 0.99 -1.64
C LEU A 61 15.33 2.39 -1.95
N THR A 62 14.03 2.50 -2.21
CA THR A 62 13.29 3.76 -2.28
C THR A 62 12.30 3.86 -1.13
N VAL A 63 12.27 5.01 -0.44
CA VAL A 63 11.29 5.32 0.59
C VAL A 63 10.31 6.34 0.01
N LEU A 64 8.99 6.04 0.03
CA LEU A 64 7.97 6.91 -0.56
C LEU A 64 7.74 8.17 0.26
N MET A 65 7.54 8.02 1.57
CA MET A 65 7.26 9.16 2.43
C MET A 65 8.54 9.87 2.86
N PRO A 66 8.63 11.19 2.71
CA PRO A 66 9.72 11.97 3.32
C PRO A 66 9.60 11.92 4.86
N SER A 67 10.72 12.14 5.54
CA SER A 67 10.80 12.01 7.00
C SER A 67 9.88 12.98 7.77
N GLU A 68 9.48 14.07 7.13
CA GLU A 68 8.62 15.11 7.69
C GLU A 68 7.13 14.87 7.43
N ALA A 69 6.79 13.85 6.60
CA ALA A 69 5.39 13.56 6.29
C ALA A 69 4.70 12.90 7.48
N ASP A 70 3.44 13.27 7.67
CA ASP A 70 2.54 12.54 8.54
C ASP A 70 2.04 11.29 7.80
N PRO A 71 2.39 10.09 8.26
CA PRO A 71 2.02 8.87 7.56
C PRO A 71 0.51 8.59 7.54
N HIS A 72 -0.25 9.13 8.48
CA HIS A 72 -1.71 8.95 8.54
C HIS A 72 -2.48 9.81 7.53
N THR A 73 -1.85 10.87 7.04
CA THR A 73 -2.46 11.83 6.12
C THR A 73 -1.70 11.97 4.81
N TYR A 74 -0.71 11.09 4.58
CA TYR A 74 0.09 11.13 3.37
C TYR A 74 -0.75 10.87 2.11
N GLU A 75 -0.68 11.80 1.17
CA GLU A 75 -1.29 11.65 -0.14
C GLU A 75 -0.24 11.21 -1.16
N PRO A 76 -0.37 10.02 -1.77
CA PRO A 76 0.59 9.56 -2.75
C PRO A 76 0.59 10.45 -4.00
N ALA A 77 1.78 10.71 -4.52
CA ALA A 77 1.93 11.46 -5.76
C ALA A 77 1.77 10.55 -6.99
N PRO A 78 1.37 11.07 -8.15
CA PRO A 78 1.20 10.27 -9.36
C PRO A 78 2.43 9.46 -9.78
N GLN A 79 3.63 9.95 -9.48
CA GLN A 79 4.89 9.26 -9.77
C GLN A 79 5.12 8.02 -8.89
N ASP A 80 4.48 7.95 -7.71
CA ASP A 80 4.64 6.84 -6.78
C ASP A 80 4.12 5.53 -7.39
N ALA A 81 3.06 5.61 -8.19
CA ALA A 81 2.55 4.46 -8.94
C ALA A 81 3.62 3.80 -9.83
N GLY A 82 4.41 4.62 -10.54
CA GLY A 82 5.52 4.13 -11.37
C GLY A 82 6.63 3.52 -10.53
N THR A 83 6.99 4.16 -9.41
CA THR A 83 8.00 3.65 -8.47
C THR A 83 7.60 2.31 -7.88
N ILE A 84 6.32 2.15 -7.52
CA ILE A 84 5.76 0.90 -6.98
C ILE A 84 5.74 -0.19 -8.06
N ALA A 85 5.33 0.14 -9.29
CA ALA A 85 5.26 -0.81 -10.39
C ALA A 85 6.64 -1.35 -10.81
N ASP A 86 7.70 -0.55 -10.65
CA ASP A 86 9.07 -0.93 -10.97
C ASP A 86 9.77 -1.68 -9.80
N ALA A 87 9.11 -1.82 -8.66
CA ALA A 87 9.65 -2.51 -7.50
C ALA A 87 9.48 -4.03 -7.59
N ASP A 88 10.47 -4.75 -7.09
CA ASP A 88 10.42 -6.20 -6.91
C ASP A 88 9.71 -6.59 -5.60
N LEU A 89 9.86 -5.74 -4.58
CA LEU A 89 9.24 -5.90 -3.26
C LEU A 89 8.81 -4.53 -2.73
N VAL A 90 7.65 -4.49 -2.12
CA VAL A 90 7.09 -3.30 -1.46
C VAL A 90 6.72 -3.64 -0.04
N PHE A 91 7.25 -2.90 0.91
CA PHE A 91 6.96 -3.06 2.34
C PHE A 91 6.15 -1.87 2.86
N TYR A 92 5.09 -2.15 3.58
CA TYR A 92 4.29 -1.15 4.28
C TYR A 92 3.99 -1.60 5.71
N THR A 93 3.62 -0.66 6.56
CA THR A 93 3.40 -0.94 7.99
C THR A 93 2.17 -1.82 8.20
N GLY A 94 1.06 -1.48 7.54
CA GLY A 94 -0.24 -2.11 7.77
C GLY A 94 -0.91 -1.65 9.06
N LEU A 95 -1.83 -2.47 9.58
CA LEU A 95 -2.57 -2.17 10.82
C LEU A 95 -3.28 -0.80 10.78
N MET A 96 -3.70 -0.35 9.60
CA MET A 96 -4.31 0.97 9.36
C MET A 96 -3.37 2.16 9.64
N TYR A 97 -2.06 1.96 9.56
CA TYR A 97 -1.07 3.03 9.73
C TYR A 97 -1.01 3.94 8.50
N GLU A 98 -0.93 3.36 7.32
CA GLU A 98 -1.00 4.10 6.06
C GLU A 98 -2.45 4.43 5.71
N PRO A 99 -2.72 5.60 5.07
CA PRO A 99 -4.04 5.98 4.64
C PRO A 99 -4.54 5.09 3.49
N ALA A 100 -5.84 4.84 3.44
CA ALA A 100 -6.45 3.96 2.45
C ALA A 100 -6.07 4.29 0.99
N PRO A 101 -5.98 5.55 0.54
CA PRO A 101 -5.56 5.86 -0.83
C PRO A 101 -4.14 5.38 -1.17
N LEU A 102 -3.22 5.36 -0.21
CA LEU A 102 -1.89 4.80 -0.42
C LEU A 102 -1.94 3.28 -0.51
N VAL A 103 -2.66 2.62 0.39
CA VAL A 103 -2.81 1.15 0.37
C VAL A 103 -3.44 0.69 -0.95
N GLU A 104 -4.50 1.35 -1.41
CA GLU A 104 -5.11 1.09 -2.71
C GLU A 104 -4.12 1.28 -3.88
N LEU A 105 -3.26 2.29 -3.81
CA LEU A 105 -2.23 2.50 -4.82
C LEU A 105 -1.20 1.36 -4.80
N LEU A 106 -0.76 0.92 -3.64
CA LEU A 106 0.16 -0.22 -3.49
C LEU A 106 -0.43 -1.47 -4.14
N GLU A 107 -1.64 -1.86 -3.73
CA GLU A 107 -2.33 -3.06 -4.22
C GLU A 107 -2.56 -3.06 -5.74
N ASN A 108 -2.85 -1.89 -6.31
CA ASN A 108 -3.13 -1.75 -7.74
C ASN A 108 -1.87 -1.55 -8.61
N SER A 109 -0.73 -1.23 -8.01
CA SER A 109 0.49 -0.89 -8.77
C SER A 109 1.56 -1.96 -8.69
N VAL A 110 1.61 -2.79 -7.65
CA VAL A 110 2.59 -3.88 -7.55
C VAL A 110 2.41 -4.89 -8.69
N CYS A 111 3.50 -5.47 -9.14
CA CYS A 111 3.49 -6.43 -10.24
C CYS A 111 2.70 -7.70 -9.92
N GLY A 112 2.69 -8.13 -8.66
CA GLY A 112 1.94 -9.27 -8.14
C GLY A 112 1.73 -9.13 -6.65
N SER A 113 0.68 -9.73 -6.11
CA SER A 113 0.35 -9.63 -4.68
C SER A 113 1.45 -10.15 -3.77
N GLU A 114 2.28 -11.07 -4.25
CA GLU A 114 3.44 -11.61 -3.55
C GLU A 114 4.59 -10.59 -3.41
N ALA A 115 4.57 -9.51 -4.21
CA ALA A 115 5.54 -8.43 -4.11
C ALA A 115 5.19 -7.41 -3.00
N LEU A 116 3.98 -7.47 -2.44
CA LEU A 116 3.51 -6.57 -1.40
C LEU A 116 3.53 -7.27 -0.03
N ALA A 117 4.26 -6.70 0.91
CA ALA A 117 4.42 -7.25 2.25
C ALA A 117 3.94 -6.28 3.33
N GLU A 118 2.91 -6.68 4.07
CA GLU A 118 2.46 -6.00 5.29
C GLU A 118 3.33 -6.46 6.48
N VAL A 119 4.16 -5.56 7.01
CA VAL A 119 5.07 -5.89 8.10
C VAL A 119 4.29 -6.18 9.39
N GLY A 120 3.21 -5.44 9.61
CA GLY A 120 2.35 -5.58 10.79
C GLY A 120 1.67 -6.94 10.94
N GLU A 121 1.47 -7.69 9.84
CA GLU A 121 0.91 -9.05 9.90
C GLU A 121 1.85 -10.05 10.60
N SER A 122 3.16 -9.78 10.53
CA SER A 122 4.19 -10.68 11.08
C SER A 122 4.51 -10.41 12.54
N VAL A 123 3.99 -9.31 13.11
CA VAL A 123 4.19 -8.97 14.52
C VAL A 123 2.94 -9.35 15.34
N PHE A 124 3.10 -9.48 16.66
CA PHE A 124 1.97 -9.64 17.58
C PHE A 124 1.52 -8.24 18.04
N PRO A 125 0.59 -7.57 17.32
CA PRO A 125 0.23 -6.20 17.65
C PRO A 125 -0.47 -6.11 19.00
N ILE A 126 -0.35 -4.96 19.66
CA ILE A 126 -1.06 -4.67 20.91
C ILE A 126 -2.49 -4.26 20.53
N GLU A 127 -3.47 -4.86 21.18
CA GLU A 127 -4.86 -4.41 21.05
C GLU A 127 -4.99 -2.96 21.55
N PHE A 128 -5.60 -2.13 20.72
CA PHE A 128 -5.91 -0.76 21.10
C PHE A 128 -7.05 -0.82 22.14
N LYS A 129 -6.70 -0.62 23.40
CA LYS A 129 -7.73 -0.39 24.43
C LYS A 129 -8.14 1.06 24.32
N GLU A 130 -9.33 1.30 23.80
CA GLU A 130 -9.99 2.59 24.04
C GLU A 130 -9.91 2.85 25.54
N GLY A 131 -9.25 3.95 25.91
CA GLY A 131 -9.06 4.31 27.31
C GLY A 131 -10.41 4.32 28.00
N GLY A 132 -10.65 3.31 28.81
CA GLY A 132 -11.79 3.31 29.70
C GLY A 132 -11.71 4.61 30.49
N HIS A 133 -12.71 5.46 30.34
CA HIS A 133 -12.98 6.50 31.31
C HIS A 133 -13.27 5.75 32.60
N ASP A 134 -12.21 5.59 33.44
CA ASP A 134 -12.40 5.16 34.81
C ASP A 134 -13.37 6.15 35.43
N ASP A 135 -14.55 5.64 35.67
CA ASP A 135 -15.64 6.27 36.37
C ASP A 135 -15.13 6.66 37.77
N HIS A 136 -14.56 7.85 37.87
CA HIS A 136 -14.22 8.44 39.15
C HIS A 136 -15.53 8.86 39.80
N GLY A 137 -16.00 7.92 40.64
CA GLY A 137 -17.18 8.02 41.45
C GLY A 137 -17.40 9.42 42.05
N GLU A 138 -18.63 9.77 41.99
CA GLU A 138 -19.30 10.90 42.62
C GLU A 138 -18.65 11.32 43.99
N LYS A 139 -18.19 12.54 44.03
CA LYS A 139 -18.37 13.39 45.21
C LYS A 139 -18.82 14.75 44.75
N GLY A 140 -20.09 15.03 45.06
CA GLY A 140 -20.72 16.29 44.80
C GLY A 140 -20.00 17.47 45.43
N HIS A 141 -19.99 18.54 44.68
CA HIS A 141 -19.92 19.90 45.20
C HIS A 141 -20.82 20.77 44.32
N ASP A 142 -21.75 21.39 45.04
CA ASP A 142 -22.75 22.34 44.55
C ASP A 142 -22.09 23.62 44.01
N ASP A 143 -22.82 24.26 43.11
CA ASP A 143 -22.87 25.66 42.76
C ASP A 143 -21.58 26.40 42.32
N HIS A 144 -21.50 26.70 41.04
CA HIS A 144 -21.19 28.07 40.58
C HIS A 144 -21.61 28.28 39.13
N ASP A 145 -22.31 29.43 38.97
CA ASP A 145 -22.92 29.99 37.79
C ASP A 145 -21.97 30.22 36.61
N GLU A 146 -22.57 30.05 35.41
CA GLU A 146 -22.42 30.72 34.14
C GLU A 146 -21.10 31.47 33.83
N GLU A 147 -20.38 31.02 32.82
CA GLU A 147 -20.12 31.78 31.59
C GLU A 147 -19.52 30.85 30.54
N GLY A 148 -20.08 30.91 29.31
CA GLY A 148 -19.78 30.06 28.18
C GLY A 148 -18.34 30.23 27.67
N HIS A 149 -17.72 29.14 27.36
CA HIS A 149 -16.63 29.04 26.41
C HIS A 149 -16.99 27.98 25.39
N ASP A 150 -17.50 28.49 24.26
CA ASP A 150 -17.59 27.77 23.02
C ASP A 150 -16.19 27.40 22.53
N ASP A 151 -16.14 26.28 21.84
CA ASP A 151 -15.11 25.88 20.91
C ASP A 151 -13.94 25.05 21.46
N HIS A 152 -14.24 23.82 21.83
CA HIS A 152 -13.26 22.76 21.69
C HIS A 152 -13.60 21.97 20.42
N GLY A 153 -12.93 22.35 19.32
CA GLY A 153 -12.91 21.63 18.08
C GLY A 153 -12.75 20.15 18.36
N GLY A 154 -13.73 19.36 17.88
CA GLY A 154 -13.70 17.93 17.99
C GLY A 154 -12.38 17.41 17.44
N HIS A 155 -11.63 16.69 18.23
CA HIS A 155 -10.64 15.78 17.73
C HIS A 155 -11.41 14.74 16.92
N GLU A 156 -11.45 14.91 15.59
CA GLU A 156 -11.87 13.84 14.71
C GLU A 156 -10.92 12.68 15.04
N GLY A 157 -11.42 11.69 15.76
CA GLY A 157 -10.67 10.51 16.10
C GLY A 157 -10.25 9.86 14.79
N HIS A 158 -8.97 9.92 14.49
CA HIS A 158 -8.38 9.06 13.47
C HIS A 158 -8.80 7.65 13.83
N GLY A 159 -9.55 6.98 12.94
CA GLY A 159 -10.05 5.64 13.15
C GLY A 159 -8.87 4.67 13.28
N HIS A 160 -8.31 4.60 14.47
CA HIS A 160 -7.31 3.59 14.81
C HIS A 160 -7.99 2.24 14.72
N GLY A 161 -7.38 1.30 14.01
CA GLY A 161 -7.85 -0.09 13.93
C GLY A 161 -7.93 -0.74 15.31
N ALA A 162 -8.28 -2.02 15.34
CA ALA A 162 -8.34 -2.79 16.58
C ALA A 162 -6.97 -2.91 17.30
N TYR A 163 -5.88 -2.55 16.62
CA TYR A 163 -4.50 -2.74 17.06
C TYR A 163 -3.70 -1.45 16.96
N ASP A 164 -2.73 -1.29 17.88
CA ASP A 164 -1.73 -0.24 17.82
C ASP A 164 -0.71 -0.56 16.72
N PRO A 165 -0.61 0.26 15.67
CA PRO A 165 0.33 0.02 14.58
C PRO A 165 1.79 0.33 14.93
N HIS A 166 2.06 0.96 16.09
CA HIS A 166 3.38 1.47 16.46
C HIS A 166 4.28 0.39 17.11
N PHE A 167 4.27 -0.83 16.56
CA PHE A 167 4.98 -2.00 17.09
C PHE A 167 6.51 -1.80 17.21
N TRP A 168 7.10 -0.90 16.45
CA TRP A 168 8.56 -0.66 16.45
C TRP A 168 9.09 0.01 17.70
N PHE A 169 8.23 0.55 18.56
CA PHE A 169 8.63 1.05 19.86
C PHE A 169 8.90 -0.08 20.87
N ASP A 170 8.50 -1.31 20.57
CA ASP A 170 8.82 -2.49 21.37
C ASP A 170 9.88 -3.35 20.65
N PRO A 171 11.15 -3.33 21.08
CA PRO A 171 12.21 -4.06 20.39
C PRO A 171 11.98 -5.58 20.37
N ASN A 172 11.17 -6.14 21.28
CA ASN A 172 10.84 -7.56 21.26
C ASN A 172 9.92 -7.92 20.10
N ARG A 173 9.25 -6.95 19.46
CA ARG A 173 8.37 -7.15 18.33
C ARG A 173 9.07 -6.97 16.98
N VAL A 174 10.26 -6.38 16.99
CA VAL A 174 11.04 -6.09 15.76
C VAL A 174 12.02 -7.22 15.42
N VAL A 175 12.29 -8.15 16.33
CA VAL A 175 13.31 -9.22 16.18
C VAL A 175 12.73 -10.60 15.82
N TYR A 176 11.52 -10.66 15.30
CA TYR A 176 10.90 -11.91 14.86
C TYR A 176 11.10 -12.15 13.37
#